data_8a365267ce7ee6fd2806d60798228828
#
_entry.id   8a365267ce7ee6fd2806d60798228828
#
_cell.length_a   1.000
_cell.length_b   1.000
_cell.length_c   1.000
_cell.angle_alpha   90.00
_cell.angle_beta   90.00
_cell.angle_gamma   90.00
#
_symmetry.space_group_name_H-M   'P 1'
#
loop_
_entity.id
_entity.type
_entity.pdbx_description
1 polymer ?
#
loop_
_entity_poly.entity_id
_entity_poly.type
_entity_poly.pdbx_seq_one_letter_code
_entity_poly.pdbx_strand_id
1 'polypeptide(L)'
;MLRHNTTNDGVVALIVPGIGNSGPGHWQTLWEERHPGWQRVQQRDWDRPVCAEWLRGLDAAMARLSAPPVLIAHSMGCLLVAHWAKRSSLPVRAPFLVAAPDPAGPMFPP
;
A
#
# COMPACT_ATOMS: atom_id res chain seq x y z
N MET A 1 -10.49 -20.85 -16.83
CA MET A 1 -10.22 -20.61 -16.25
C MET A 1 -9.88 -20.37 -15.72
N LEU A 2 -9.70 -20.14 -15.73
CA LEU A 2 -9.26 -19.81 -14.99
C LEU A 2 -8.89 -19.57 -14.18
N ARG A 3 -8.63 -19.56 -14.04
CA ARG A 3 -8.23 -19.30 -13.18
C ARG A 3 -7.58 -19.15 -12.59
N HIS A 4 -7.51 -19.18 -12.94
CA HIS A 4 -6.80 -19.07 -12.26
C HIS A 4 -6.33 -18.67 -11.61
N ASN A 5 -6.35 -18.52 -11.81
CA ASN A 5 -5.87 -18.08 -11.15
C ASN A 5 -5.43 -17.85 -10.41
N THR A 6 -5.10 -17.83 -10.47
CA THR A 6 -4.69 -17.68 -9.78
C THR A 6 -4.51 -17.48 -8.90
N THR A 7 -4.35 -17.08 -8.91
CA THR A 7 -4.22 -16.99 -7.96
C THR A 7 -4.72 -17.24 -7.12
N ASN A 8 -4.80 -17.38 -7.18
CA ASN A 8 -4.90 -17.85 -6.30
C ASN A 8 -5.85 -18.05 -5.18
N ASP A 9 -5.89 -17.83 -4.19
CA ASP A 9 -6.66 -17.85 -2.97
C ASP A 9 -7.71 -16.74 -2.88
N GLY A 10 -7.86 -15.97 -3.92
CA GLY A 10 -8.86 -14.90 -3.98
C GLY A 10 -8.54 -13.68 -3.12
N VAL A 11 -7.36 -13.61 -2.52
CA VAL A 11 -6.99 -12.45 -1.71
C VAL A 11 -6.66 -11.27 -2.60
N VAL A 12 -7.30 -10.14 -2.34
CA VAL A 12 -6.95 -8.86 -2.96
C VAL A 12 -5.95 -8.16 -2.06
N ALA A 13 -4.82 -7.75 -2.61
CA ALA A 13 -3.80 -7.07 -1.85
C ALA A 13 -3.32 -5.81 -2.55
N LEU A 14 -2.97 -4.82 -1.76
CA LEU A 14 -2.44 -3.55 -2.24
C LEU A 14 -1.12 -3.29 -1.53
N ILE A 15 -0.05 -3.18 -2.32
CA ILE A 15 1.29 -2.86 -1.83
C ILE A 15 1.36 -1.35 -1.58
N VAL A 16 1.76 -0.96 -0.38
CA VAL A 16 1.87 0.45 0.02
C VAL A 16 3.33 0.72 0.42
N PRO A 17 4.18 1.12 -0.53
CA PRO A 17 5.60 1.37 -0.25
C PRO A 17 5.83 2.63 0.55
N GLY A 18 7.04 2.76 1.09
CA GLY A 18 7.51 4.00 1.68
C GLY A 18 8.29 4.85 0.70
N ILE A 19 9.15 5.72 1.23
CA ILE A 19 10.01 6.58 0.41
C ILE A 19 10.87 5.70 -0.49
N GLY A 20 11.00 6.10 -1.75
CA GLY A 20 11.81 5.38 -2.73
C GLY A 20 11.11 4.23 -3.44
N ASN A 21 9.86 3.93 -3.10
CA ASN A 21 9.00 3.00 -3.84
C ASN A 21 9.46 1.53 -3.83
N SER A 22 10.18 1.07 -2.83
CA SER A 22 10.55 -0.36 -2.73
C SER A 22 11.14 -0.91 -4.04
N GLY A 23 12.45 -0.82 -4.19
CA GLY A 23 13.14 -1.21 -5.42
C GLY A 23 13.06 -2.71 -5.74
N PRO A 24 13.75 -3.13 -6.81
CA PRO A 24 13.59 -4.50 -7.36
C PRO A 24 13.90 -5.62 -6.39
N GLY A 25 14.82 -5.45 -5.45
CA GLY A 25 15.16 -6.48 -4.49
C GLY A 25 14.38 -6.41 -3.18
N HIS A 26 13.48 -5.45 -3.04
CA HIS A 26 12.72 -5.25 -1.81
C HIS A 26 11.67 -6.35 -1.65
N TRP A 27 11.39 -6.74 -0.41
CA TRP A 27 10.44 -7.84 -0.16
C TRP A 27 9.05 -7.56 -0.72
N GLN A 28 8.60 -6.29 -0.69
CA GLN A 28 7.30 -5.94 -1.26
C GLN A 28 7.26 -6.21 -2.75
N THR A 29 8.32 -5.88 -3.46
CA THR A 29 8.42 -6.11 -4.90
C THR A 29 8.47 -7.60 -5.21
N LEU A 30 9.22 -8.37 -4.41
CA LEU A 30 9.29 -9.82 -4.61
C LEU A 30 7.92 -10.47 -4.39
N TRP A 31 7.18 -10.01 -3.39
CA TRP A 31 5.84 -10.53 -3.13
C TRP A 31 4.88 -10.17 -4.26
N GLU A 32 4.96 -8.96 -4.76
CA GLU A 32 4.11 -8.52 -5.87
C GLU A 32 4.36 -9.36 -7.11
N GLU A 33 5.62 -9.69 -7.39
CA GLU A 33 5.97 -10.52 -8.54
C GLU A 33 5.40 -11.93 -8.44
N ARG A 34 5.23 -12.43 -7.23
CA ARG A 34 4.67 -13.77 -7.00
C ARG A 34 3.15 -13.80 -7.04
N HIS A 35 2.52 -12.65 -7.04
CA HIS A 35 1.06 -12.55 -6.98
C HIS A 35 0.58 -11.58 -8.05
N PRO A 36 0.47 -12.04 -9.30
CA PRO A 36 0.20 -11.14 -10.43
C PRO A 36 -1.08 -10.30 -10.30
N GLY A 37 -2.04 -10.73 -9.49
CA GLY A 37 -3.25 -9.96 -9.28
C GLY A 37 -3.14 -8.85 -8.25
N TRP A 38 -2.04 -8.80 -7.52
CA TRP A 38 -1.83 -7.75 -6.52
C TRP A 38 -1.48 -6.44 -7.20
N GLN A 39 -1.88 -5.33 -6.60
CA GLN A 39 -1.62 -4.00 -7.13
C GLN A 39 -0.72 -3.22 -6.19
N ARG A 40 -0.15 -2.15 -6.70
CA ARG A 40 0.72 -1.25 -5.93
C ARG A 40 0.18 0.16 -6.04
N VAL A 41 0.18 0.89 -4.92
CA VAL A 41 -0.13 2.32 -4.92
C VAL A 41 0.85 3.06 -5.81
N GLN A 42 0.35 3.99 -6.60
CA GLN A 42 1.19 4.88 -7.41
C GLN A 42 1.23 6.24 -6.76
N GLN A 43 2.44 6.78 -6.62
CA GLN A 43 2.62 8.11 -6.08
C GLN A 43 3.32 8.99 -7.11
N ARG A 44 3.03 10.28 -7.04
CA ARG A 44 3.59 11.24 -7.97
C ARG A 44 5.08 11.48 -7.71
N ASP A 45 5.47 11.53 -6.44
CA ASP A 45 6.86 11.76 -6.06
C ASP A 45 7.19 10.86 -4.87
N TRP A 46 7.98 9.82 -5.15
CA TRP A 46 8.35 8.85 -4.13
C TRP A 46 9.43 9.36 -3.18
N ASP A 47 10.18 10.38 -3.58
CA ASP A 47 11.32 10.86 -2.81
C ASP A 47 10.98 12.02 -1.90
N ARG A 48 9.87 12.70 -2.18
CA ARG A 48 9.41 13.84 -1.40
C ARG A 48 7.95 13.65 -1.04
N PRO A 49 7.68 12.86 0.01
CA PRO A 49 6.29 12.56 0.35
C PRO A 49 5.58 13.80 0.88
N VAL A 50 4.41 14.06 0.32
CA VAL A 50 3.49 15.06 0.83
C VAL A 50 2.24 14.31 1.24
N CYS A 51 1.86 14.42 2.50
CA CYS A 51 0.81 13.59 3.07
C CYS A 51 -0.48 13.65 2.25
N ALA A 52 -0.94 14.84 1.90
CA ALA A 52 -2.18 15.00 1.13
C ALA A 52 -2.09 14.33 -0.24
N GLU A 53 -0.95 14.41 -0.91
CA GLU A 53 -0.78 13.78 -2.21
C GLU A 53 -0.73 12.26 -2.10
N TRP A 54 -0.04 11.77 -1.09
CA TRP A 54 0.05 10.32 -0.88
C TRP A 54 -1.30 9.73 -0.46
N LEU A 55 -2.10 10.48 0.31
CA LEU A 55 -3.47 10.06 0.62
C LEU A 55 -4.32 9.95 -0.65
N ARG A 56 -4.17 10.89 -1.58
CA ARG A 56 -4.88 10.83 -2.86
C ARG A 56 -4.44 9.63 -3.69
N GLY A 57 -3.14 9.32 -3.66
CA GLY A 57 -2.63 8.12 -4.35
C GLY A 57 -3.23 6.85 -3.79
N LEU A 58 -3.33 6.75 -2.48
CA LEU A 58 -3.95 5.59 -1.84
C LEU A 58 -5.44 5.52 -2.15
N ASP A 59 -6.16 6.63 -2.09
CA ASP A 59 -7.56 6.67 -2.46
C ASP A 59 -7.78 6.20 -3.91
N ALA A 60 -6.95 6.66 -4.83
CA ALA A 60 -7.04 6.26 -6.23
C ALA A 60 -6.82 4.76 -6.41
N ALA A 61 -5.84 4.21 -5.69
CA ALA A 61 -5.57 2.78 -5.74
C ALA A 61 -6.75 1.98 -5.17
N MET A 62 -7.30 2.41 -4.03
CA MET A 62 -8.45 1.75 -3.42
C MET A 62 -9.65 1.75 -4.36
N ALA A 63 -9.85 2.84 -5.10
CA ALA A 63 -10.98 2.95 -6.02
C ALA A 63 -10.92 1.95 -7.18
N ARG A 64 -9.72 1.44 -7.50
CA ARG A 64 -9.55 0.47 -8.59
C ARG A 64 -9.77 -0.97 -8.15
N LEU A 65 -9.88 -1.22 -6.85
CA LEU A 65 -9.98 -2.59 -6.35
C LEU A 65 -11.43 -3.07 -6.37
N SER A 66 -11.60 -4.36 -6.62
CA SER A 66 -12.92 -4.98 -6.70
C SER A 66 -13.44 -5.47 -5.34
N ALA A 67 -12.58 -5.50 -4.33
CA ALA A 67 -12.94 -6.01 -3.01
C ALA A 67 -12.02 -5.39 -1.96
N PRO A 68 -12.41 -5.43 -0.67
CA PRO A 68 -11.55 -4.91 0.39
C PRO A 68 -10.19 -5.62 0.41
N PRO A 69 -9.09 -4.87 0.37
CA PRO A 69 -7.77 -5.47 0.27
C PRO A 69 -7.13 -5.76 1.62
N VAL A 70 -6.11 -6.61 1.58
CA VAL A 70 -5.05 -6.59 2.59
C VAL A 70 -4.10 -5.47 2.18
N LEU A 71 -3.81 -4.56 3.08
CA LEU A 71 -2.85 -3.48 2.84
C LEU A 71 -1.47 -3.95 3.32
N ILE A 72 -0.52 -4.02 2.40
CA ILE A 72 0.83 -4.52 2.70
C ILE A 72 1.78 -3.33 2.67
N ALA A 73 2.01 -2.75 3.84
CA ALA A 73 2.71 -1.47 3.97
C ALA A 73 4.08 -1.64 4.59
N HIS A 74 5.00 -0.78 4.21
CA HIS A 74 6.37 -0.76 4.72
C HIS A 74 6.79 0.66 5.05
N SER A 75 7.41 0.84 6.21
CA SER A 75 8.03 2.10 6.63
C SER A 75 7.02 3.27 6.55
N MET A 76 7.32 4.31 5.79
CA MET A 76 6.44 5.48 5.62
C MET A 76 5.05 5.10 5.11
N GLY A 77 4.95 4.01 4.35
CA GLY A 77 3.66 3.49 3.91
C GLY A 77 2.75 3.11 5.08
N CYS A 78 3.33 2.69 6.20
CA CYS A 78 2.56 2.38 7.40
C CYS A 78 1.91 3.63 7.98
N LEU A 79 2.64 4.75 8.00
CA LEU A 79 2.07 6.03 8.46
C LEU A 79 0.97 6.50 7.52
N LEU A 80 1.17 6.30 6.21
CA LEU A 80 0.14 6.64 5.24
C LEU A 80 -1.15 5.86 5.52
N VAL A 81 -1.05 4.56 5.75
CA VAL A 81 -2.22 3.73 6.08
C VAL A 81 -2.89 4.24 7.35
N ALA A 82 -2.12 4.59 8.38
CA ALA A 82 -2.68 5.09 9.63
C ALA A 82 -3.44 6.41 9.44
N HIS A 83 -2.86 7.33 8.69
CA HIS A 83 -3.53 8.59 8.38
C HIS A 83 -4.79 8.37 7.56
N TRP A 84 -4.70 7.50 6.56
CA TRP A 84 -5.82 7.19 5.69
C TRP A 84 -6.98 6.57 6.47
N ALA A 85 -6.67 5.66 7.41
CA ALA A 85 -7.69 4.96 8.18
C ALA A 85 -8.53 5.89 9.04
N LYS A 86 -7.97 7.03 9.45
CA LYS A 86 -8.70 8.01 10.25
C LYS A 86 -9.73 8.78 9.43
N ARG A 87 -9.60 8.80 8.12
CA ARG A 87 -10.38 9.67 7.24
C ARG A 87 -11.28 8.91 6.30
N SER A 88 -10.97 7.65 6.04
CA SER A 88 -11.70 6.86 5.06
C SER A 88 -12.67 5.92 5.75
N SER A 89 -13.83 5.74 5.14
CA SER A 89 -14.79 4.73 5.56
C SER A 89 -14.71 3.48 4.69
N LEU A 90 -13.78 3.44 3.74
CA LEU A 90 -13.65 2.28 2.85
C LEU A 90 -13.15 1.07 3.63
N PRO A 91 -13.72 -0.11 3.36
CA PRO A 91 -13.32 -1.30 4.12
C PRO A 91 -11.96 -1.82 3.70
N VAL A 92 -11.24 -2.36 4.67
CA VAL A 92 -9.96 -3.02 4.50
C VAL A 92 -10.07 -4.39 5.14
N ARG A 93 -9.55 -5.42 4.46
CA ARG A 93 -9.60 -6.76 5.00
C ARG A 93 -8.65 -6.91 6.19
N ALA A 94 -7.43 -6.41 6.05
CA ALA A 94 -6.45 -6.39 7.13
C ALA A 94 -5.27 -5.50 6.75
N PRO A 95 -4.62 -4.84 7.72
CA PRO A 95 -3.34 -4.20 7.47
C PRO A 95 -2.21 -5.15 7.85
N PHE A 96 -1.15 -5.16 7.04
CA PHE A 96 0.09 -5.85 7.34
C PHE A 96 1.19 -4.79 7.31
N LEU A 97 1.65 -4.39 8.51
CA LEU A 97 2.52 -3.22 8.67
C LEU A 97 3.90 -3.67 9.09
N VAL A 98 4.91 -3.33 8.32
CA VAL A 98 6.30 -3.74 8.56
C VAL A 98 7.18 -2.52 8.69
N ALA A 99 7.98 -2.48 9.75
CA ALA A 99 8.97 -1.43 10.00
C ALA A 99 8.34 -0.04 10.07
N ALA A 100 7.18 0.07 10.73
CA ALA A 100 6.50 1.35 10.90
C ALA A 100 7.39 2.32 11.68
N PRO A 101 7.62 3.55 11.17
CA PRO A 101 8.41 4.53 11.91
C PRO A 101 7.61 5.09 13.07
N ASP A 102 8.33 5.74 14.01
CA ASP A 102 7.71 6.40 15.15
C ASP A 102 6.85 7.57 14.65
N PRO A 103 5.54 7.54 14.90
CA PRO A 103 4.67 8.64 14.44
C PRO A 103 4.95 9.96 15.15
N ALA A 104 5.64 9.95 16.29
CA ALA A 104 6.04 11.16 16.99
C ALA A 104 7.34 11.74 16.42
N GLY A 105 8.03 11.02 15.54
CA GLY A 105 9.25 11.51 14.91
C GLY A 105 8.95 12.43 13.75
N PRO A 106 9.99 13.05 13.16
CA PRO A 106 9.81 14.01 12.06
C PRO A 106 9.69 13.30 10.71
N MET A 107 8.94 12.25 10.63
CA MET A 107 9.01 11.36 9.48
C MET A 107 8.09 11.73 8.33
N PHE A 108 6.89 12.22 8.63
CA PHE A 108 5.94 12.51 7.56
C PHE A 108 5.68 14.00 7.50
N PRO A 109 6.08 14.66 6.42
CA PRO A 109 5.84 16.10 6.28
C PRO A 109 4.34 16.40 6.31
N PRO A 110 3.98 17.54 6.84
CA PRO A 110 2.59 17.94 6.90
C PRO A 110 1.94 18.13 5.54
#